data_541408db9e3f4edf906eadce1a9e4400
#
_entry.id   541408db9e3f4edf906eadce1a9e4400
#
_cell.length_a   1.000
_cell.length_b   1.000
_cell.length_c   1.000
_cell.angle_alpha   90.00
_cell.angle_beta   90.00
_cell.angle_gamma   90.00
#
_symmetry.space_group_name_H-M   'P 1'
#
loop_
_entity.id
_entity.type
_entity.pdbx_description
1 polymer ?
#
loop_
_entity_poly.entity_id
_entity_poly.type
_entity_poly.pdbx_seq_one_letter_code
_entity_poly.pdbx_strand_id
1 'polypeptide(L)'
;MYPVKNIPISTHYGVTGKIWKRGWHDGVDFACKTGTPVYAARKGVVSASNWGADYGKHIVQRRTYPLGTKNHLVYAHLSKVFVSPGDKIKKGQLIGLVGSTGKSTAPHLHFGERDGARWSTSNPVNPQATLWA
;
A
#
# COMPACT_ATOMS: atom_id res chain seq x y z
N MET A 1 11.14 4.90 0.19
CA MET A 1 11.25 4.70 -1.28
C MET A 1 9.85 4.68 -1.90
N TYR A 2 9.67 5.30 -3.05
CA TYR A 2 8.41 5.26 -3.80
C TYR A 2 8.17 3.85 -4.35
N PRO A 3 6.94 3.32 -4.23
CA PRO A 3 6.63 1.97 -4.72
C PRO A 3 6.47 1.89 -6.25
N VAL A 4 6.40 3.02 -6.93
CA VAL A 4 6.39 3.12 -8.41
C VAL A 4 7.45 4.13 -8.84
N LYS A 5 8.07 3.88 -10.00
CA LYS A 5 9.19 4.72 -10.48
C LYS A 5 8.69 5.87 -11.35
N ASN A 6 9.18 7.07 -11.07
CA ASN A 6 8.94 8.28 -11.88
C ASN A 6 7.45 8.62 -12.05
N ILE A 7 6.64 8.29 -11.06
CA ILE A 7 5.21 8.59 -11.05
C ILE A 7 4.91 9.49 -9.85
N PRO A 8 4.34 10.68 -10.08
CA PRO A 8 4.00 11.57 -8.98
C PRO A 8 2.76 11.08 -8.22
N ILE A 9 2.61 11.53 -6.99
CA ILE A 9 1.39 11.33 -6.22
C ILE A 9 0.26 12.09 -6.92
N SER A 10 -0.83 11.39 -7.22
CA SER A 10 -2.03 11.99 -7.83
C SER A 10 -3.07 12.41 -6.81
N THR A 11 -3.15 11.70 -5.68
CA THR A 11 -4.03 12.07 -4.56
C THR A 11 -3.27 11.89 -3.26
N HIS A 12 -3.12 12.97 -2.52
CA HIS A 12 -2.34 13.00 -1.27
C HIS A 12 -3.13 12.47 -0.07
N TYR A 13 -2.39 12.06 0.95
CA TYR A 13 -2.94 11.73 2.26
C TYR A 13 -3.67 12.92 2.86
N GLY A 14 -4.85 12.66 3.44
CA GLY A 14 -5.65 13.67 4.12
C GLY A 14 -6.55 14.51 3.23
N VAL A 15 -6.51 14.33 1.91
CA VAL A 15 -7.47 15.00 1.01
C VAL A 15 -8.89 14.57 1.39
N THR A 16 -9.80 15.54 1.56
CA THR A 16 -11.19 15.27 1.93
C THR A 16 -12.04 14.93 0.71
N GLY A 17 -13.04 14.06 0.90
CA GLY A 17 -13.95 13.68 -0.17
C GLY A 17 -14.96 12.63 0.25
N LYS A 18 -16.09 12.60 -0.46
CA LYS A 18 -17.23 11.70 -0.16
C LYS A 18 -16.97 10.26 -0.60
N ILE A 19 -15.99 10.02 -1.46
CA ILE A 19 -15.67 8.67 -1.94
C ILE A 19 -15.02 7.79 -0.88
N TRP A 20 -14.47 8.39 0.18
CA TRP A 20 -13.85 7.67 1.28
C TRP A 20 -14.83 7.55 2.47
N LYS A 21 -14.92 6.33 3.03
CA LYS A 21 -15.78 6.07 4.20
C LYS A 21 -15.44 6.97 5.39
N ARG A 22 -14.15 7.30 5.58
CA ARG A 22 -13.66 8.20 6.64
C ARG A 22 -13.95 9.67 6.35
N GLY A 23 -14.32 10.01 5.11
CA GLY A 23 -14.45 11.39 4.65
C GLY A 23 -13.12 12.02 4.22
N TRP A 24 -12.02 11.27 4.24
CA TRP A 24 -10.69 11.72 3.83
C TRP A 24 -9.84 10.53 3.37
N HIS A 25 -8.81 10.82 2.58
CA HIS A 25 -7.92 9.83 1.99
C HIS A 25 -6.88 9.35 3.00
N ASP A 26 -6.89 8.07 3.33
CA ASP A 26 -6.04 7.48 4.36
C ASP A 26 -4.72 6.88 3.82
N GLY A 27 -4.35 7.23 2.62
CA GLY A 27 -3.09 6.86 1.97
C GLY A 27 -2.74 7.85 0.88
N VAL A 28 -1.90 7.43 -0.05
CA VAL A 28 -1.56 8.19 -1.25
C VAL A 28 -1.88 7.35 -2.47
N ASP A 29 -2.32 8.00 -3.56
CA ASP A 29 -2.56 7.35 -4.83
C ASP A 29 -1.55 7.80 -5.88
N PHE A 30 -1.19 6.86 -6.74
CA PHE A 30 -0.34 7.08 -7.90
C PHE A 30 -1.14 6.64 -9.14
N ALA A 31 -1.66 7.60 -9.91
CA ALA A 31 -2.33 7.31 -11.17
C ALA A 31 -1.31 6.84 -12.20
N CYS A 32 -1.47 5.62 -12.69
CA CYS A 32 -0.58 5.03 -13.67
C CYS A 32 -1.25 3.84 -14.37
N LYS A 33 -0.66 3.42 -15.47
CA LYS A 33 -1.24 2.35 -16.31
C LYS A 33 -1.27 1.00 -15.59
N THR A 34 -2.29 0.20 -15.89
CA THR A 34 -2.30 -1.23 -15.55
C THR A 34 -1.05 -1.90 -16.07
N GLY A 35 -0.40 -2.70 -15.21
CA GLY A 35 0.86 -3.36 -15.54
C GLY A 35 2.12 -2.60 -15.12
N THR A 36 1.99 -1.37 -14.60
CA THR A 36 3.13 -0.64 -14.04
C THR A 36 3.71 -1.44 -12.87
N PRO A 37 5.04 -1.68 -12.85
CA PRO A 37 5.67 -2.43 -11.76
C PRO A 37 5.55 -1.75 -10.41
N VAL A 38 5.27 -2.56 -9.38
CA VAL A 38 5.20 -2.10 -7.99
C VAL A 38 6.35 -2.72 -7.21
N TYR A 39 7.10 -1.89 -6.50
CA TYR A 39 8.27 -2.27 -5.72
C TYR A 39 8.02 -2.07 -4.23
N ALA A 40 8.60 -2.94 -3.41
CA ALA A 40 8.52 -2.79 -1.96
C ALA A 40 9.17 -1.48 -1.52
N ALA A 41 8.42 -0.63 -0.83
CA ALA A 41 8.91 0.67 -0.37
C ALA A 41 9.95 0.54 0.75
N ARG A 42 9.95 -0.58 1.46
CA ARG A 42 10.96 -0.95 2.47
C ARG A 42 11.00 -2.46 2.65
N LYS A 43 12.01 -2.95 3.37
CA LYS A 43 12.07 -4.37 3.73
C LYS A 43 10.96 -4.73 4.73
N GLY A 44 10.54 -5.98 4.72
CA GLY A 44 9.54 -6.49 5.64
C GLY A 44 9.13 -7.91 5.33
N VAL A 45 8.02 -8.32 5.89
CA VAL A 45 7.40 -9.63 5.66
C VAL A 45 5.99 -9.44 5.15
N VAL A 46 5.60 -10.22 4.16
CA VAL A 46 4.23 -10.21 3.63
C VAL A 46 3.30 -10.83 4.68
N SER A 47 2.28 -10.07 5.06
CA SER A 47 1.26 -10.48 6.02
C SER A 47 0.15 -11.27 5.33
N ALA A 48 -0.47 -12.20 6.07
CA ALA A 48 -1.68 -12.89 5.63
C ALA A 48 -2.96 -12.05 5.82
N SER A 49 -2.85 -10.83 6.33
CA SER A 49 -4.00 -9.97 6.56
C SER A 49 -4.74 -9.65 5.27
N ASN A 50 -6.06 -9.71 5.31
CA ASN A 50 -6.93 -9.28 4.24
C ASN A 50 -7.67 -8.02 4.69
N TRP A 51 -7.45 -6.90 4.00
CA TRP A 51 -8.03 -5.60 4.35
C TRP A 51 -9.38 -5.35 3.70
N GLY A 52 -9.88 -6.33 2.95
CA GLY A 52 -11.22 -6.32 2.40
C GLY A 52 -11.29 -6.13 0.89
N ALA A 53 -12.50 -6.37 0.36
CA ALA A 53 -12.75 -6.38 -1.08
C ALA A 53 -12.54 -5.01 -1.75
N ASP A 54 -12.70 -3.92 -1.01
CA ASP A 54 -12.49 -2.57 -1.53
C ASP A 54 -11.07 -2.34 -2.02
N TYR A 55 -10.09 -3.01 -1.41
CA TYR A 55 -8.69 -2.93 -1.80
C TYR A 55 -8.34 -3.76 -3.03
N GLY A 56 -9.26 -4.64 -3.48
CA GLY A 56 -9.03 -5.57 -4.58
C GLY A 56 -7.90 -6.54 -4.28
N LYS A 57 -7.09 -6.86 -5.30
CA LYS A 57 -5.84 -7.58 -5.07
C LYS A 57 -4.85 -6.64 -4.39
N HIS A 58 -4.36 -7.03 -3.23
CA HIS A 58 -3.49 -6.18 -2.44
C HIS A 58 -2.45 -6.98 -1.68
N ILE A 59 -1.36 -6.31 -1.34
CA ILE A 59 -0.28 -6.84 -0.51
C ILE A 59 -0.26 -6.04 0.77
N VAL A 60 -0.26 -6.73 1.91
CA VAL A 60 -0.03 -6.13 3.22
C VAL A 60 1.35 -6.56 3.69
N GLN A 61 2.17 -5.60 4.03
CA GLN A 61 3.53 -5.81 4.50
C GLN A 61 3.64 -5.30 5.93
N ARG A 62 4.33 -6.05 6.79
CA ARG A 62 4.65 -5.63 8.15
C ARG A 62 6.15 -5.50 8.35
N ARG A 63 6.56 -4.69 9.30
CA ARG A 63 7.97 -4.60 9.71
C ARG A 63 8.40 -5.86 10.42
N THR A 64 9.67 -6.28 10.16
CA THR A 64 10.33 -7.32 10.92
C THR A 64 11.19 -6.75 12.03
N TYR A 65 11.62 -5.48 11.90
CA TYR A 65 12.54 -4.84 12.82
C TYR A 65 12.38 -3.33 12.79
N PRO A 66 12.54 -2.61 13.92
CA PRO A 66 12.81 -3.14 15.26
C PRO A 66 11.60 -3.84 15.86
N LEU A 67 11.85 -4.83 16.73
CA LEU A 67 10.81 -5.55 17.46
C LEU A 67 9.91 -4.59 18.24
N GLY A 68 8.62 -4.85 18.24
CA GLY A 68 7.63 -4.00 18.91
C GLY A 68 7.07 -2.87 18.04
N THR A 69 7.67 -2.59 16.90
CA THR A 69 7.12 -1.64 15.93
C THR A 69 6.17 -2.39 15.02
N LYS A 70 4.88 -2.08 15.11
CA LYS A 70 3.83 -2.80 14.40
C LYS A 70 3.19 -1.89 13.36
N ASN A 71 3.95 -1.64 12.32
CA ASN A 71 3.57 -0.75 11.25
C ASN A 71 3.32 -1.60 9.99
N HIS A 72 2.20 -1.31 9.31
CA HIS A 72 1.78 -2.02 8.11
C HIS A 72 1.79 -1.09 6.92
N LEU A 73 2.23 -1.62 5.78
CA LEU A 73 2.06 -0.97 4.48
C LEU A 73 1.08 -1.79 3.65
N VAL A 74 0.22 -1.12 2.91
CA VAL A 74 -0.66 -1.76 1.93
C VAL A 74 -0.40 -1.22 0.53
N TYR A 75 -0.35 -2.12 -0.43
CA TYR A 75 -0.26 -1.84 -1.87
C TYR A 75 -1.54 -2.40 -2.49
N ALA A 76 -2.46 -1.53 -2.91
CA ALA A 76 -3.82 -1.95 -3.27
C ALA A 76 -4.15 -1.73 -4.75
N HIS A 77 -5.25 -2.36 -5.17
CA HIS A 77 -5.81 -2.32 -6.52
C HIS A 77 -4.91 -2.94 -7.57
N LEU A 78 -4.12 -3.94 -7.18
CA LEU A 78 -3.16 -4.61 -8.06
C LEU A 78 -3.84 -5.48 -9.10
N SER A 79 -3.23 -5.61 -10.27
CA SER A 79 -3.62 -6.59 -11.28
C SER A 79 -2.94 -7.94 -11.06
N LYS A 80 -1.70 -7.94 -10.57
CA LYS A 80 -0.93 -9.14 -10.23
C LYS A 80 -0.17 -8.96 -8.94
N VAL A 81 -0.02 -10.06 -8.20
CA VAL A 81 0.74 -10.17 -6.95
C VAL A 81 1.77 -11.27 -7.13
N PHE A 82 3.05 -10.96 -6.88
CA PHE A 82 4.17 -11.88 -7.08
C PHE A 82 4.73 -12.48 -5.79
N VAL A 83 4.15 -12.14 -4.66
CA VAL A 83 4.61 -12.59 -3.33
C VAL A 83 3.46 -13.23 -2.56
N SER A 84 3.81 -14.03 -1.56
CA SER A 84 2.85 -14.77 -0.75
C SER A 84 3.05 -14.46 0.73
N PRO A 85 2.02 -14.64 1.58
CA PRO A 85 2.15 -14.48 3.03
C PRO A 85 3.34 -15.25 3.59
N GLY A 86 4.11 -14.61 4.44
CA GLY A 86 5.34 -15.17 5.03
C GLY A 86 6.61 -14.85 4.26
N ASP A 87 6.51 -14.41 3.01
CA ASP A 87 7.70 -14.05 2.23
C ASP A 87 8.40 -12.84 2.84
N LYS A 88 9.72 -12.93 2.93
CA LYS A 88 10.60 -11.80 3.25
C LYS A 88 10.85 -11.02 1.98
N ILE A 89 10.59 -9.72 2.02
CA ILE A 89 10.80 -8.83 0.87
C ILE A 89 11.83 -7.76 1.20
N LYS A 90 12.65 -7.42 0.20
CA LYS A 90 13.67 -6.38 0.30
C LYS A 90 13.14 -5.08 -0.27
N LYS A 91 13.64 -3.96 0.27
CA LYS A 91 13.39 -2.63 -0.31
C LYS A 91 13.77 -2.63 -1.81
N GLY A 92 12.86 -2.19 -2.65
CA GLY A 92 13.06 -2.17 -4.11
C GLY A 92 12.77 -3.47 -4.84
N GLN A 93 12.38 -4.52 -4.15
CA GLN A 93 11.98 -5.79 -4.78
C GLN A 93 10.67 -5.62 -5.54
N LEU A 94 10.59 -6.18 -6.74
CA LEU A 94 9.36 -6.24 -7.52
C LEU A 94 8.35 -7.17 -6.81
N ILE A 95 7.18 -6.65 -6.46
CA ILE A 95 6.18 -7.40 -5.68
C ILE A 95 4.83 -7.53 -6.38
N GLY A 96 4.55 -6.73 -7.41
CA GLY A 96 3.29 -6.81 -8.12
C GLY A 96 3.20 -5.83 -9.27
N LEU A 97 2.02 -5.77 -9.88
CA LEU A 97 1.71 -4.85 -10.98
C LEU A 97 0.45 -4.04 -10.65
N VAL A 98 0.45 -2.77 -11.02
CA VAL A 98 -0.70 -1.88 -10.88
C VAL A 98 -1.90 -2.41 -11.66
N GLY A 99 -3.08 -2.18 -11.13
CA GLY A 99 -4.36 -2.49 -11.78
C GLY A 99 -5.45 -1.51 -11.37
N SER A 100 -6.69 -2.01 -11.40
CA SER A 100 -7.87 -1.26 -10.98
C SER A 100 -8.88 -2.21 -10.32
N THR A 101 -8.38 -3.20 -9.58
CA THR A 101 -9.22 -4.18 -8.89
C THR A 101 -9.80 -3.60 -7.61
N GLY A 102 -10.92 -4.16 -7.15
CA GLY A 102 -11.63 -3.66 -5.98
C GLY A 102 -12.40 -2.37 -6.27
N LYS A 103 -12.56 -1.51 -5.27
CA LYS A 103 -13.25 -0.23 -5.42
C LYS A 103 -12.31 0.79 -6.06
N SER A 104 -12.30 0.81 -7.38
CA SER A 104 -11.44 1.68 -8.18
C SER A 104 -12.15 2.09 -9.46
N THR A 105 -12.04 3.38 -9.85
CA THR A 105 -12.65 3.92 -11.06
C THR A 105 -11.67 4.03 -12.22
N ALA A 106 -10.37 3.96 -11.96
CA ALA A 106 -9.32 4.05 -12.96
C ALA A 106 -8.04 3.40 -12.43
N PRO A 107 -7.14 2.92 -13.30
CA PRO A 107 -5.89 2.32 -12.88
C PRO A 107 -5.05 3.26 -12.00
N HIS A 108 -4.67 2.79 -10.85
CA HIS A 108 -3.80 3.49 -9.91
C HIS A 108 -3.28 2.53 -8.83
N LEU A 109 -2.20 2.92 -8.17
CA LEU A 109 -1.75 2.28 -6.95
C LEU A 109 -2.23 3.11 -5.76
N HIS A 110 -2.96 2.48 -4.84
CA HIS A 110 -3.19 3.05 -3.52
C HIS A 110 -2.13 2.49 -2.57
N PHE A 111 -1.38 3.39 -1.94
CA PHE A 111 -0.34 3.05 -0.98
C PHE A 111 -0.68 3.67 0.36
N GLY A 112 -0.87 2.81 1.36
CA GLY A 112 -1.25 3.24 2.71
C GLY A 112 -0.28 2.73 3.75
N GLU A 113 -0.24 3.43 4.88
CA GLU A 113 0.53 3.03 6.05
C GLU A 113 -0.36 3.14 7.28
N ARG A 114 -0.30 2.12 8.14
CA ARG A 114 -1.04 2.11 9.40
C ARG A 114 -0.13 1.69 10.54
N ASP A 115 -0.29 2.39 11.65
CA ASP A 115 0.41 2.09 12.90
C ASP A 115 -0.48 1.26 13.81
N GLY A 116 0.01 0.13 14.29
CA GLY A 116 -0.72 -0.78 15.15
C GLY A 116 -0.43 -2.25 14.86
N ALA A 117 -0.85 -3.14 15.77
CA ALA A 117 -0.59 -4.57 15.70
C ALA A 117 -1.41 -5.29 14.62
N ARG A 118 -2.62 -4.78 14.38
CA ARG A 118 -3.58 -5.36 13.43
C ARG A 118 -4.24 -4.23 12.68
N TRP A 119 -4.59 -4.50 11.42
CA TRP A 119 -5.26 -3.48 10.63
C TRP A 119 -6.59 -3.00 11.28
N SER A 120 -7.33 -3.89 11.92
CA SER A 120 -8.62 -3.57 12.56
C SER A 120 -8.50 -2.63 13.75
N THR A 121 -7.32 -2.55 14.36
CA THR A 121 -7.02 -1.68 15.51
C THR A 121 -5.97 -0.63 15.19
N SER A 122 -5.44 -0.64 13.96
CA SER A 122 -4.40 0.28 13.53
C SER A 122 -4.97 1.61 13.08
N ASN A 123 -4.16 2.67 13.19
CA ASN A 123 -4.51 4.00 12.75
C ASN A 123 -3.77 4.34 11.46
N PRO A 124 -4.45 4.92 10.45
CA PRO A 124 -3.77 5.43 9.28
C PRO A 124 -2.79 6.52 9.65
N VAL A 125 -1.61 6.50 9.03
CA VAL A 125 -0.59 7.53 9.17
C VAL A 125 -0.15 8.00 7.80
N ASN A 126 0.36 9.23 7.71
CA ASN A 126 0.90 9.75 6.47
C ASN A 126 2.15 8.96 6.08
N PRO A 127 2.19 8.29 4.90
CA PRO A 127 3.32 7.46 4.51
C PRO A 127 4.56 8.25 4.04
N GLN A 128 4.57 9.55 4.16
CA GLN A 128 5.61 10.43 3.62
C GLN A 128 7.02 10.04 4.08
N ALA A 129 7.19 9.72 5.36
CA ALA A 129 8.50 9.32 5.88
C ALA A 129 9.02 8.03 5.21
N THR A 130 8.13 7.06 4.97
CA THR A 130 8.45 5.83 4.26
C THR A 130 8.80 6.09 2.79
N LEU A 131 8.05 6.97 2.14
CA LEU A 131 8.29 7.32 0.74
C LEU A 131 9.65 8.02 0.55
N TRP A 132 10.06 8.86 1.49
CA TRP A 132 11.32 9.60 1.41
C TRP A 132 12.53 8.82 1.94
N ALA A 133 12.33 7.70 2.60
CA ALA A 133 13.42 6.88 3.13
C ALA A 133 14.22 6.13 1.97
#